data_87659e69688b65fc3906c14615cea51b
#
_entry.id   87659e69688b65fc3906c14615cea51b
#
_cell.length_a   1.000
_cell.length_b   1.000
_cell.length_c   1.000
_cell.angle_alpha   90.00
_cell.angle_beta   90.00
_cell.angle_gamma   90.00
#
_symmetry.space_group_name_H-M   'P 1'
#
loop_
_entity.id
_entity.type
_entity.pdbx_description
1 polymer ?
#
loop_
_entity_poly.entity_id
_entity_poly.type
_entity_poly.pdbx_seq_one_letter_code
_entity_poly.pdbx_strand_id
1 'polypeptide(L)'
;MGGPSFFPRPMKGNVFREFIAMVENQFSLATADHIISASNLSSDGAYTSVGTYPHQEMVDLVTHLSEATRISVPELLHHFGKHLFGRFSVIHPEYVKTHESAFELLRRLDGQIHVEVRKLYIDAELPAFDYEDLGDGEMVFIYRSRRKLADFAHGLIQGCIDHFGDPMQIERTNLPDDDSGAHTRFLLKRMNDGARR
;
A
#
# COMPACT_ATOMS: atom_id res chain seq x y z
N MET A 1 -26.61 -22.24 -10.62
CA MET A 1 -25.15 -22.20 -10.72
C MET A 1 -24.75 -20.74 -10.87
N GLY A 2 -24.47 -20.05 -9.77
CA GLY A 2 -23.99 -18.65 -9.78
C GLY A 2 -22.50 -18.66 -10.04
N GLY A 3 -22.07 -18.21 -11.21
CA GLY A 3 -20.65 -17.95 -11.48
C GLY A 3 -20.11 -16.91 -10.50
N PRO A 4 -18.79 -16.85 -10.26
CA PRO A 4 -18.21 -15.86 -9.38
C PRO A 4 -18.57 -14.47 -9.92
N SER A 5 -19.25 -13.68 -9.11
CA SER A 5 -19.59 -12.29 -9.42
C SER A 5 -18.28 -11.50 -9.59
N PHE A 6 -17.93 -11.23 -10.83
CA PHE A 6 -16.75 -10.44 -11.22
C PHE A 6 -17.10 -8.95 -11.05
N PHE A 7 -17.33 -8.52 -9.80
CA PHE A 7 -17.38 -7.07 -9.57
C PHE A 7 -15.94 -6.54 -9.58
N PRO A 8 -15.63 -5.56 -10.45
CA PRO A 8 -14.33 -4.91 -10.43
C PRO A 8 -14.14 -4.28 -9.03
N ARG A 9 -13.07 -4.68 -8.34
CA ARG A 9 -12.75 -4.13 -7.02
C ARG A 9 -12.28 -2.70 -7.20
N PRO A 10 -12.99 -1.72 -6.64
CA PRO A 10 -12.69 -0.33 -6.88
C PRO A 10 -11.42 0.13 -6.15
N MET A 11 -10.64 1.00 -6.79
CA MET A 11 -9.50 1.72 -6.21
C MET A 11 -9.61 3.20 -6.53
N LYS A 12 -9.23 4.06 -5.58
CA LYS A 12 -9.32 5.51 -5.77
C LYS A 12 -8.31 6.02 -6.77
N GLY A 13 -8.74 6.93 -7.64
CA GLY A 13 -7.92 7.50 -8.69
C GLY A 13 -6.69 8.25 -8.18
N ASN A 14 -6.73 8.76 -6.94
CA ASN A 14 -5.55 9.35 -6.33
C ASN A 14 -4.39 8.34 -6.20
N VAL A 15 -4.68 7.06 -5.95
CA VAL A 15 -3.65 6.01 -5.88
C VAL A 15 -2.99 5.79 -7.25
N PHE A 16 -3.78 5.78 -8.33
CA PHE A 16 -3.26 5.70 -9.69
C PHE A 16 -2.39 6.91 -10.07
N ARG A 17 -2.84 8.11 -9.72
CA ARG A 17 -2.09 9.35 -9.98
C ARG A 17 -0.75 9.36 -9.27
N GLU A 18 -0.70 8.95 -8.01
CA GLU A 18 0.55 8.86 -7.25
C GLU A 18 1.47 7.76 -7.82
N PHE A 19 0.90 6.65 -8.34
CA PHE A 19 1.69 5.63 -9.03
C PHE A 19 2.33 6.17 -10.31
N ILE A 20 1.55 6.82 -11.17
CA ILE A 20 2.06 7.42 -12.42
C ILE A 20 3.11 8.49 -12.10
N ALA A 21 2.85 9.37 -11.15
CA ALA A 21 3.81 10.39 -10.72
C ALA A 21 5.12 9.78 -10.18
N MET A 22 5.05 8.66 -9.46
CA MET A 22 6.22 7.90 -9.04
C MET A 22 7.01 7.39 -10.25
N VAL A 23 6.32 6.81 -11.25
CA VAL A 23 6.97 6.29 -12.46
C VAL A 23 7.65 7.41 -13.25
N GLU A 24 6.98 8.54 -13.44
CA GLU A 24 7.56 9.73 -14.11
C GLU A 24 8.83 10.22 -13.41
N ASN A 25 8.80 10.30 -12.08
CA ASN A 25 9.89 10.84 -11.28
C ASN A 25 11.07 9.87 -11.11
N GLN A 26 10.82 8.56 -10.97
CA GLN A 26 11.86 7.58 -10.69
C GLN A 26 12.43 6.90 -11.93
N PHE A 27 11.66 6.85 -13.00
CA PHE A 27 12.08 6.27 -14.27
C PHE A 27 12.13 7.32 -15.38
N SER A 28 10.99 7.68 -15.97
CA SER A 28 10.89 8.79 -16.92
C SER A 28 9.43 9.01 -17.34
N LEU A 29 9.12 10.17 -17.90
CA LEU A 29 7.85 10.43 -18.58
C LEU A 29 7.59 9.42 -19.72
N ALA A 30 8.62 9.09 -20.50
CA ALA A 30 8.50 8.10 -21.57
C ALA A 30 8.13 6.70 -21.06
N THR A 31 8.62 6.31 -19.88
CA THR A 31 8.23 5.06 -19.23
C THR A 31 6.78 5.10 -18.78
N ALA A 32 6.31 6.21 -18.23
CA ALA A 32 4.90 6.38 -17.84
C ALA A 32 3.97 6.31 -19.06
N ASP A 33 4.29 7.03 -20.13
CA ASP A 33 3.55 6.97 -21.41
C ASP A 33 3.52 5.55 -22.00
N HIS A 34 4.66 4.86 -21.95
CA HIS A 34 4.76 3.49 -22.44
C HIS A 34 3.83 2.54 -21.70
N ILE A 35 3.86 2.53 -20.34
CA ILE A 35 3.02 1.60 -19.57
C ILE A 35 1.54 1.93 -19.70
N ILE A 36 1.15 3.20 -19.80
CA ILE A 36 -0.24 3.60 -20.05
C ILE A 36 -0.70 3.08 -21.40
N SER A 37 0.10 3.29 -22.46
CA SER A 37 -0.23 2.88 -23.81
C SER A 37 -0.25 1.35 -24.02
N ALA A 38 0.57 0.61 -23.26
CA ALA A 38 0.64 -0.85 -23.32
C ALA A 38 -0.47 -1.54 -22.51
N SER A 39 -1.03 -0.87 -21.52
CA SER A 39 -2.05 -1.43 -20.60
C SER A 39 -3.46 -1.36 -21.19
N ASN A 40 -4.31 -2.33 -20.84
CA ASN A 40 -5.73 -2.31 -21.19
C ASN A 40 -6.54 -1.54 -20.15
N LEU A 41 -6.57 -0.21 -20.27
CA LEU A 41 -7.18 0.69 -19.30
C LEU A 41 -8.55 1.16 -19.80
N SER A 42 -9.60 0.88 -19.05
CA SER A 42 -10.95 1.42 -19.34
C SER A 42 -11.02 2.93 -19.13
N SER A 43 -10.07 3.49 -18.42
CA SER A 43 -9.92 4.93 -18.14
C SER A 43 -9.06 5.66 -19.18
N ASP A 44 -8.47 4.96 -20.16
CA ASP A 44 -7.43 5.49 -21.06
C ASP A 44 -6.25 6.14 -20.31
N GLY A 45 -6.00 5.75 -19.06
CA GLY A 45 -4.98 6.34 -18.20
C GLY A 45 -5.37 7.70 -17.59
N ALA A 46 -6.60 8.17 -17.81
CA ALA A 46 -7.07 9.46 -17.31
C ALA A 46 -7.72 9.30 -15.92
N TYR A 47 -6.92 9.50 -14.87
CA TYR A 47 -7.36 9.34 -13.49
C TYR A 47 -7.61 10.69 -12.81
N THR A 48 -8.79 10.86 -12.21
CA THR A 48 -9.12 11.99 -11.33
C THR A 48 -8.93 11.60 -9.86
N SER A 49 -8.54 12.54 -9.00
CA SER A 49 -8.26 12.27 -7.58
C SER A 49 -9.46 11.65 -6.84
N VAL A 50 -10.68 12.08 -7.19
CA VAL A 50 -11.93 11.63 -6.56
C VAL A 50 -12.56 10.43 -7.27
N GLY A 51 -12.14 10.14 -8.49
CA GLY A 51 -12.64 9.04 -9.31
C GLY A 51 -12.37 7.67 -8.66
N THR A 52 -13.09 6.66 -9.15
CA THR A 52 -12.96 5.28 -8.71
C THR A 52 -12.83 4.39 -9.94
N TYR A 53 -11.79 3.55 -9.97
CA TYR A 53 -11.39 2.77 -11.13
C TYR A 53 -11.17 1.31 -10.75
N PRO A 54 -11.26 0.35 -11.70
CA PRO A 54 -10.96 -1.05 -11.45
C PRO A 54 -9.50 -1.22 -10.97
N HIS A 55 -9.29 -1.94 -9.86
CA HIS A 55 -7.92 -2.21 -9.39
C HIS A 55 -7.08 -3.00 -10.41
N GLN A 56 -7.74 -3.70 -11.36
CA GLN A 56 -7.07 -4.44 -12.44
C GLN A 56 -6.20 -3.50 -13.28
N GLU A 57 -6.61 -2.26 -13.48
CA GLU A 57 -5.79 -1.27 -14.19
C GLU A 57 -4.44 -1.02 -13.48
N MET A 58 -4.42 -1.03 -12.14
CA MET A 58 -3.16 -0.95 -11.39
C MET A 58 -2.29 -2.20 -11.58
N VAL A 59 -2.91 -3.38 -11.63
CA VAL A 59 -2.20 -4.63 -11.91
C VAL A 59 -1.58 -4.59 -13.30
N ASP A 60 -2.31 -4.12 -14.29
CA ASP A 60 -1.84 -4.01 -15.68
C ASP A 60 -0.68 -2.99 -15.77
N LEU A 61 -0.83 -1.81 -15.18
CA LEU A 61 0.22 -0.79 -15.16
C LEU A 61 1.52 -1.28 -14.51
N VAL A 62 1.44 -1.93 -13.34
CA VAL A 62 2.64 -2.42 -12.64
C VAL A 62 3.26 -3.61 -13.37
N THR A 63 2.47 -4.42 -14.07
CA THR A 63 2.98 -5.54 -14.88
C THR A 63 3.81 -5.01 -16.07
N HIS A 64 3.29 -4.05 -16.81
CA HIS A 64 4.04 -3.44 -17.92
C HIS A 64 5.26 -2.64 -17.43
N LEU A 65 5.19 -2.02 -16.25
CA LEU A 65 6.35 -1.40 -15.61
C LEU A 65 7.43 -2.46 -15.28
N SER A 66 7.03 -3.61 -14.77
CA SER A 66 7.94 -4.73 -14.49
C SER A 66 8.62 -5.24 -15.77
N GLU A 67 7.87 -5.38 -16.85
CA GLU A 67 8.40 -5.78 -18.16
C GLU A 67 9.41 -4.76 -18.71
N ALA A 68 9.10 -3.46 -18.60
CA ALA A 68 9.94 -2.38 -19.10
C ALA A 68 11.24 -2.21 -18.28
N THR A 69 11.16 -2.39 -16.95
CA THR A 69 12.27 -2.09 -16.03
C THR A 69 13.08 -3.31 -15.60
N ARG A 70 12.54 -4.53 -15.78
CA ARG A 70 13.08 -5.80 -15.27
C ARG A 70 13.09 -5.89 -13.73
N ILE A 71 12.36 -5.00 -13.05
CA ILE A 71 12.13 -5.07 -11.61
C ILE A 71 10.87 -5.91 -11.38
N SER A 72 10.87 -6.79 -10.38
CA SER A 72 9.72 -7.66 -10.12
C SER A 72 8.49 -6.87 -9.66
N VAL A 73 7.27 -7.36 -9.97
CA VAL A 73 6.00 -6.76 -9.52
C VAL A 73 5.94 -6.59 -8.00
N PRO A 74 6.32 -7.58 -7.17
CA PRO A 74 6.37 -7.41 -5.72
C PRO A 74 7.29 -6.26 -5.27
N GLU A 75 8.44 -6.12 -5.89
CA GLU A 75 9.41 -5.06 -5.61
C GLU A 75 8.87 -3.68 -5.97
N LEU A 76 8.27 -3.54 -7.16
CA LEU A 76 7.62 -2.30 -7.61
C LEU A 76 6.45 -1.91 -6.70
N LEU A 77 5.62 -2.86 -6.28
CA LEU A 77 4.53 -2.61 -5.34
C LEU A 77 5.06 -2.18 -3.97
N HIS A 78 6.13 -2.79 -3.48
CA HIS A 78 6.77 -2.37 -2.23
C HIS A 78 7.34 -0.95 -2.35
N HIS A 79 8.06 -0.63 -3.43
CA HIS A 79 8.54 0.72 -3.69
C HIS A 79 7.41 1.74 -3.77
N PHE A 80 6.32 1.39 -4.44
CA PHE A 80 5.15 2.24 -4.53
C PHE A 80 4.50 2.48 -3.16
N GLY A 81 4.40 1.45 -2.31
CA GLY A 81 3.90 1.60 -0.94
C GLY A 81 4.72 2.61 -0.13
N LYS A 82 6.05 2.51 -0.18
CA LYS A 82 6.96 3.48 0.47
C LYS A 82 6.75 4.90 -0.06
N HIS A 83 6.69 5.06 -1.38
CA HIS A 83 6.44 6.34 -2.02
C HIS A 83 5.10 6.93 -1.56
N LEU A 84 4.02 6.13 -1.60
CA LEU A 84 2.68 6.60 -1.24
C LEU A 84 2.60 7.03 0.23
N PHE A 85 3.26 6.32 1.16
CA PHE A 85 3.32 6.76 2.55
C PHE A 85 4.04 8.10 2.68
N GLY A 86 5.16 8.29 2.00
CA GLY A 86 5.89 9.56 1.98
C GLY A 86 5.03 10.72 1.44
N ARG A 87 4.26 10.48 0.39
CA ARG A 87 3.30 11.46 -0.15
C ARG A 87 2.18 11.76 0.84
N PHE A 88 1.61 10.71 1.45
CA PHE A 88 0.57 10.84 2.46
C PHE A 88 1.03 11.69 3.65
N SER A 89 2.23 11.47 4.16
CA SER A 89 2.77 12.22 5.30
C SER A 89 2.98 13.71 5.02
N VAL A 90 3.18 14.08 3.75
CA VAL A 90 3.30 15.48 3.30
C VAL A 90 1.94 16.14 3.07
N ILE A 91 1.01 15.41 2.44
CA ILE A 91 -0.32 15.94 2.08
C ILE A 91 -1.24 15.99 3.31
N HIS A 92 -1.11 15.03 4.21
CA HIS A 92 -1.93 14.85 5.41
C HIS A 92 -1.08 14.79 6.69
N PRO A 93 -0.28 15.82 6.98
CA PRO A 93 0.61 15.84 8.13
C PRO A 93 -0.13 15.73 9.46
N GLU A 94 -1.39 16.12 9.53
CA GLU A 94 -2.25 16.01 10.71
C GLU A 94 -2.46 14.58 11.18
N TYR A 95 -2.40 13.59 10.28
CA TYR A 95 -2.52 12.16 10.65
C TYR A 95 -1.20 11.51 11.06
N VAL A 96 -0.09 12.17 10.82
CA VAL A 96 1.24 11.60 11.11
C VAL A 96 1.89 12.31 12.29
N LYS A 97 1.86 13.65 12.33
CA LYS A 97 2.53 14.47 13.35
C LYS A 97 1.99 14.29 14.78
N THR A 98 0.81 13.71 14.93
CA THR A 98 0.20 13.43 16.24
C THR A 98 0.72 12.15 16.89
N HIS A 99 1.57 11.40 16.19
CA HIS A 99 2.12 10.13 16.65
C HIS A 99 3.64 10.25 16.85
N GLU A 100 4.15 9.56 17.87
CA GLU A 100 5.58 9.59 18.21
C GLU A 100 6.37 8.43 17.62
N SER A 101 5.69 7.41 17.08
CA SER A 101 6.33 6.22 16.51
C SER A 101 5.47 5.53 15.45
N ALA A 102 6.13 4.70 14.64
CA ALA A 102 5.42 3.85 13.67
C ALA A 102 4.43 2.90 14.35
N PHE A 103 4.76 2.33 15.51
CA PHE A 103 3.83 1.49 16.27
C PHE A 103 2.56 2.22 16.66
N GLU A 104 2.67 3.45 17.12
CA GLU A 104 1.51 4.23 17.54
C GLU A 104 0.59 4.53 16.34
N LEU A 105 1.15 4.95 15.20
CA LEU A 105 0.39 5.20 13.99
C LEU A 105 -0.29 3.93 13.47
N LEU A 106 0.45 2.81 13.40
CA LEU A 106 -0.08 1.55 12.89
C LEU A 106 -1.22 0.99 13.76
N ARG A 107 -1.14 1.11 15.09
CA ARG A 107 -2.24 0.73 15.99
C ARG A 107 -3.53 1.50 15.71
N ARG A 108 -3.43 2.73 15.21
CA ARG A 108 -4.57 3.61 14.94
C ARG A 108 -5.06 3.56 13.50
N LEU A 109 -4.42 2.76 12.64
CA LEU A 109 -4.69 2.75 11.22
C LEU A 109 -6.17 2.49 10.89
N ASP A 110 -6.74 1.39 11.37
CA ASP A 110 -8.15 1.03 11.08
C ASP A 110 -9.14 1.87 11.89
N GLY A 111 -8.83 2.12 13.16
CA GLY A 111 -9.74 2.82 14.07
C GLY A 111 -9.80 4.34 13.85
N GLN A 112 -8.80 4.94 13.23
CA GLN A 112 -8.73 6.38 13.05
C GLN A 112 -8.44 6.77 11.58
N ILE A 113 -7.30 6.35 11.02
CA ILE A 113 -6.88 6.82 9.69
C ILE A 113 -7.83 6.31 8.61
N HIS A 114 -8.14 5.02 8.58
CA HIS A 114 -9.08 4.46 7.61
C HIS A 114 -10.51 4.98 7.80
N VAL A 115 -10.91 5.34 9.03
CA VAL A 115 -12.19 6.00 9.28
C VAL A 115 -12.23 7.37 8.60
N GLU A 116 -11.19 8.18 8.74
CA GLU A 116 -11.12 9.49 8.08
C GLU A 116 -11.02 9.36 6.55
N VAL A 117 -10.26 8.39 6.04
CA VAL A 117 -10.22 8.10 4.60
C VAL A 117 -11.62 7.74 4.07
N ARG A 118 -12.42 6.94 4.80
CA ARG A 118 -13.81 6.63 4.41
C ARG A 118 -14.73 7.84 4.43
N LYS A 119 -14.50 8.83 5.29
CA LYS A 119 -15.28 10.08 5.29
C LYS A 119 -15.00 10.91 4.03
N LEU A 120 -13.74 10.94 3.58
CA LEU A 120 -13.33 11.65 2.36
C LEU A 120 -13.75 10.88 1.09
N TYR A 121 -13.76 9.56 1.15
CA TYR A 121 -14.00 8.66 0.03
C TYR A 121 -14.95 7.55 0.47
N ILE A 122 -16.27 7.85 0.48
CA ILE A 122 -17.35 6.98 1.01
C ILE A 122 -17.33 5.58 0.39
N ASP A 123 -16.96 5.47 -0.88
CA ASP A 123 -16.90 4.24 -1.66
C ASP A 123 -15.50 3.57 -1.66
N ALA A 124 -14.56 4.05 -0.81
CA ALA A 124 -13.24 3.45 -0.72
C ALA A 124 -13.31 2.06 -0.06
N GLU A 125 -12.94 1.04 -0.82
CA GLU A 125 -12.70 -0.29 -0.28
C GLU A 125 -11.28 -0.34 0.28
N LEU A 126 -11.14 -0.32 1.60
CA LEU A 126 -9.85 -0.36 2.29
C LEU A 126 -9.55 -1.80 2.76
N PRO A 127 -8.27 -2.20 2.82
CA PRO A 127 -7.90 -3.44 3.49
C PRO A 127 -8.26 -3.37 4.98
N ALA A 128 -8.49 -4.52 5.58
CA ALA A 128 -8.64 -4.63 7.02
C ALA A 128 -7.29 -4.98 7.65
N PHE A 129 -7.05 -4.39 8.82
CA PHE A 129 -5.87 -4.67 9.62
C PHE A 129 -6.26 -5.01 11.05
N ASP A 130 -5.73 -6.12 11.57
CA ASP A 130 -5.72 -6.37 13.00
C ASP A 130 -4.29 -6.23 13.51
N TYR A 131 -4.16 -5.91 14.78
CA TYR A 131 -2.85 -5.91 15.42
C TYR A 131 -2.90 -6.60 16.78
N GLU A 132 -1.78 -7.16 17.18
CA GLU A 132 -1.53 -7.72 18.50
C GLU A 132 -0.20 -7.18 19.01
N ASP A 133 -0.24 -6.52 20.16
CA ASP A 133 0.95 -6.04 20.83
C ASP A 133 1.53 -7.18 21.68
N LEU A 134 2.72 -7.63 21.32
CA LEU A 134 3.39 -8.73 22.02
C LEU A 134 4.24 -8.24 23.20
N GLY A 135 4.35 -6.91 23.41
CA GLY A 135 5.30 -6.33 24.35
C GLY A 135 6.73 -6.29 23.82
N ASP A 136 7.65 -5.80 24.66
CA ASP A 136 9.11 -5.76 24.40
C ASP A 136 9.53 -5.17 23.03
N GLY A 137 8.68 -4.31 22.45
CA GLY A 137 8.94 -3.68 21.14
C GLY A 137 8.57 -4.57 19.95
N GLU A 138 7.74 -5.59 20.17
CA GLU A 138 7.21 -6.44 19.10
C GLU A 138 5.71 -6.23 18.90
N MET A 139 5.27 -6.23 17.64
CA MET A 139 3.86 -6.16 17.26
C MET A 139 3.59 -7.04 16.06
N VAL A 140 2.52 -7.82 16.12
CA VAL A 140 1.96 -8.50 14.95
C VAL A 140 0.93 -7.60 14.30
N PHE A 141 0.99 -7.52 12.97
CA PHE A 141 0.07 -6.76 12.16
C PHE A 141 -0.44 -7.66 11.03
N ILE A 142 -1.75 -7.90 11.00
CA ILE A 142 -2.38 -8.84 10.05
C ILE A 142 -3.15 -8.04 9.00
N TYR A 143 -2.65 -8.09 7.78
CA TYR A 143 -3.29 -7.54 6.59
C TYR A 143 -4.27 -8.54 6.00
N ARG A 144 -5.49 -8.07 5.67
CA ARG A 144 -6.51 -8.83 4.95
C ARG A 144 -7.04 -8.01 3.79
N SER A 145 -7.00 -8.58 2.59
CA SER A 145 -7.53 -7.90 1.41
C SER A 145 -7.84 -8.86 0.26
N ARG A 146 -8.98 -8.64 -0.34
CA ARG A 146 -9.36 -9.33 -1.58
C ARG A 146 -8.53 -8.90 -2.79
N ARG A 147 -7.85 -7.74 -2.75
CA ARG A 147 -6.99 -7.26 -3.83
C ARG A 147 -5.63 -7.94 -3.89
N LYS A 148 -5.25 -8.67 -2.84
CA LYS A 148 -3.97 -9.39 -2.76
C LYS A 148 -2.73 -8.49 -2.95
N LEU A 149 -2.77 -7.26 -2.43
CA LEU A 149 -1.69 -6.29 -2.53
C LEU A 149 -0.80 -6.25 -1.28
N ALA A 150 -0.37 -7.40 -0.79
CA ALA A 150 0.44 -7.50 0.43
C ALA A 150 1.83 -6.85 0.30
N ASP A 151 2.42 -6.86 -0.91
CA ASP A 151 3.70 -6.19 -1.16
C ASP A 151 3.57 -4.67 -1.08
N PHE A 152 2.46 -4.13 -1.56
CA PHE A 152 2.13 -2.72 -1.41
C PHE A 152 1.90 -2.34 0.06
N ALA A 153 1.16 -3.16 0.82
CA ALA A 153 0.97 -2.96 2.26
C ALA A 153 2.30 -3.02 3.02
N HIS A 154 3.20 -3.96 2.66
CA HIS A 154 4.56 -4.03 3.20
C HIS A 154 5.32 -2.73 2.95
N GLY A 155 5.26 -2.20 1.74
CA GLY A 155 5.88 -0.92 1.39
C GLY A 155 5.34 0.25 2.21
N LEU A 156 4.01 0.33 2.43
CA LEU A 156 3.40 1.35 3.28
C LEU A 156 3.89 1.27 4.74
N ILE A 157 3.97 0.06 5.30
CA ILE A 157 4.50 -0.19 6.65
C ILE A 157 5.96 0.24 6.72
N GLN A 158 6.78 -0.14 5.74
CA GLN A 158 8.19 0.25 5.67
C GLN A 158 8.34 1.78 5.56
N GLY A 159 7.54 2.44 4.74
CA GLY A 159 7.52 3.90 4.61
C GLY A 159 7.17 4.59 5.93
N CYS A 160 6.23 4.02 6.69
CA CYS A 160 5.89 4.48 8.03
C CYS A 160 7.10 4.38 8.99
N ILE A 161 7.74 3.23 9.03
CA ILE A 161 8.93 2.98 9.86
C ILE A 161 10.06 3.96 9.51
N ASP A 162 10.35 4.11 8.22
CA ASP A 162 11.39 5.01 7.72
C ASP A 162 11.10 6.47 8.09
N HIS A 163 9.84 6.89 8.06
CA HIS A 163 9.40 8.25 8.38
C HIS A 163 9.69 8.60 9.86
N PHE A 164 9.40 7.68 10.78
CA PHE A 164 9.68 7.89 12.21
C PHE A 164 11.14 7.64 12.57
N GLY A 165 11.94 7.06 11.67
CA GLY A 165 13.32 6.67 11.95
C GLY A 165 13.42 5.56 12.98
N ASP A 166 12.36 4.80 13.17
CA ASP A 166 12.31 3.68 14.11
C ASP A 166 13.20 2.53 13.61
N PRO A 167 14.18 2.05 14.42
CA PRO A 167 14.99 0.90 14.03
C PRO A 167 14.16 -0.39 14.18
N MET A 168 13.45 -0.77 13.13
CA MET A 168 12.59 -1.95 13.12
C MET A 168 12.93 -2.92 12.01
N GLN A 169 12.75 -4.20 12.30
CA GLN A 169 12.75 -5.28 11.32
C GLN A 169 11.32 -5.74 11.05
N ILE A 170 11.00 -6.04 9.80
CA ILE A 170 9.73 -6.61 9.38
C ILE A 170 9.96 -8.06 8.93
N GLU A 171 9.31 -9.01 9.58
CA GLU A 171 9.21 -10.39 9.13
C GLU A 171 7.83 -10.62 8.53
N ARG A 172 7.77 -11.12 7.29
CA ARG A 172 6.51 -11.37 6.57
C ARG A 172 6.23 -12.86 6.44
N THR A 173 4.99 -13.24 6.71
CA THR A 173 4.48 -14.59 6.50
C THR A 173 3.13 -14.53 5.80
N ASN A 174 2.99 -15.19 4.65
CA ASN A 174 1.69 -15.34 4.01
C ASN A 174 0.91 -16.43 4.75
N LEU A 175 -0.33 -16.11 5.12
CA LEU A 175 -1.26 -17.02 5.74
C LEU A 175 -2.18 -17.62 4.68
N PRO A 176 -2.87 -18.75 4.97
CA PRO A 176 -3.87 -19.28 4.04
C PRO A 176 -4.94 -18.25 3.70
N ASP A 177 -5.30 -18.18 2.42
CA ASP A 177 -6.40 -17.35 1.95
C ASP A 177 -7.74 -17.90 2.48
N ASP A 178 -8.70 -17.03 2.71
CA ASP A 178 -10.09 -17.36 3.00
C ASP A 178 -11.07 -16.51 2.17
N ASP A 179 -12.36 -16.54 2.53
CA ASP A 179 -13.42 -15.79 1.84
C ASP A 179 -13.20 -14.27 1.87
N SER A 180 -12.42 -13.75 2.82
CA SER A 180 -12.07 -12.32 2.91
C SER A 180 -10.89 -11.93 2.02
N GLY A 181 -10.19 -12.89 1.44
CA GLY A 181 -9.08 -12.70 0.49
C GLY A 181 -7.74 -13.23 0.99
N ALA A 182 -6.66 -12.58 0.56
CA ALA A 182 -5.32 -12.90 1.01
C ALA A 182 -5.06 -12.36 2.41
N HIS A 183 -4.39 -13.18 3.21
CA HIS A 183 -3.96 -12.84 4.54
C HIS A 183 -2.43 -12.82 4.60
N THR A 184 -1.88 -11.78 5.21
CA THR A 184 -0.43 -11.65 5.42
C THR A 184 -0.17 -11.15 6.83
N ARG A 185 0.67 -11.88 7.53
CA ARG A 185 1.18 -11.51 8.85
C ARG A 185 2.49 -10.77 8.71
N PHE A 186 2.57 -9.57 9.27
CA PHE A 186 3.80 -8.82 9.46
C PHE A 186 4.14 -8.82 10.95
N LEU A 187 5.29 -9.34 11.31
CA LEU A 187 5.84 -9.22 12.64
C LEU A 187 6.87 -8.08 12.63
N LEU A 188 6.57 -7.03 13.35
CA LEU A 188 7.40 -5.84 13.50
C LEU A 188 8.18 -5.97 14.80
N LYS A 189 9.51 -5.88 14.72
CA LYS A 189 10.41 -5.98 15.87
C LYS A 189 11.28 -4.74 15.96
N ARG A 190 11.23 -4.04 17.08
CA ARG A 190 12.18 -2.96 17.36
C ARG A 190 13.56 -3.55 17.57
N MET A 191 14.53 -3.07 16.82
CA MET A 191 15.91 -3.46 17.01
C MET A 191 16.49 -2.69 18.21
N ASN A 192 16.95 -3.40 19.22
CA ASN A 192 17.64 -2.79 20.35
C ASN A 192 19.00 -2.24 19.89
N ASP A 193 19.31 -1.01 20.24
CA ASP A 193 20.56 -0.31 19.92
C ASP A 193 21.82 -0.95 20.55
N GLY A 194 21.69 -2.19 21.06
CA GLY A 194 22.73 -2.93 21.77
C GLY A 194 23.86 -3.53 20.90
N ALA A 195 23.83 -3.34 19.57
CA ALA A 195 24.83 -3.91 18.65
C ALA A 195 25.83 -2.89 18.07
N ARG A 196 25.88 -1.66 18.60
CA ARG A 196 26.96 -0.72 18.31
C ARG A 196 27.92 -0.63 19.53
N ARG A 197 28.75 -1.64 19.71
CA ARG A 197 30.00 -1.55 20.45
C ARG A 197 31.15 -2.12 19.64
#